data_c3f7bb935d2784d087287d92d1172642
#
_entry.id   c3f7bb935d2784d087287d92d1172642
#
_cell.length_a   1.000
_cell.length_b   1.000
_cell.length_c   1.000
_cell.angle_alpha   90.00
_cell.angle_beta   90.00
_cell.angle_gamma   90.00
#
_symmetry.space_group_name_H-M   'P 1'
#
loop_
_entity.id
_entity.type
_entity.pdbx_description
1 polymer ?
#
loop_
_entity_poly.entity_id
_entity_poly.type
_entity_poly.pdbx_seq_one_letter_code
_entity_poly.pdbx_strand_id
1 'polypeptide(L)'
;MRTYISQPFDSNNFEQAYNIAEDYKSMMSTQDEQWVSAFDVVPCVDAPLPYMVSRRIEALLQCDTVYMLKGWNTDKICILEREAALRFGKTIKYEESHENLS
;
A
#
# COMPACT_ATOMS: atom_id res chain seq x y z
N MET A 1 -12.02 10.82 -2.39
CA MET A 1 -11.32 9.72 -3.03
C MET A 1 -10.22 9.18 -2.14
N ARG A 2 -10.00 7.87 -2.14
CA ARG A 2 -9.01 7.25 -1.28
C ARG A 2 -8.04 6.41 -2.08
N THR A 3 -6.77 6.52 -1.72
CA THR A 3 -5.70 5.73 -2.34
C THR A 3 -5.00 4.92 -1.26
N TYR A 4 -4.86 3.63 -1.52
CA TYR A 4 -4.16 2.72 -0.62
C TYR A 4 -2.73 2.53 -1.10
N ILE A 5 -1.77 2.65 -0.18
CA ILE A 5 -0.36 2.45 -0.49
C ILE A 5 0.00 0.99 -0.25
N SER A 6 0.35 0.29 -1.32
CA SER A 6 0.80 -1.09 -1.25
C SER A 6 2.32 -1.09 -1.30
N GLN A 7 2.96 -1.53 -0.23
CA GLN A 7 4.42 -1.50 -0.16
C GLN A 7 4.96 -2.71 0.58
N PRO A 8 6.13 -3.21 0.15
CA PRO A 8 6.76 -4.32 0.85
C PRO A 8 7.40 -3.84 2.14
N PHE A 9 7.20 -4.61 3.21
CA PHE A 9 7.90 -4.35 4.47
C PHE A 9 7.87 -5.58 5.34
N ASP A 10 8.87 -5.67 6.22
CA ASP A 10 8.93 -6.71 7.23
C ASP A 10 9.58 -6.12 8.48
N SER A 11 9.90 -6.96 9.45
CA SER A 11 10.47 -6.48 10.70
C SER A 11 11.84 -5.81 10.53
N ASN A 12 12.54 -6.14 9.44
CA ASN A 12 13.87 -5.59 9.21
C ASN A 12 13.86 -4.17 8.66
N ASN A 13 12.81 -3.81 7.93
CA ASN A 13 12.74 -2.47 7.33
C ASN A 13 11.47 -1.73 7.73
N PHE A 14 10.89 -2.11 8.85
CA PHE A 14 9.61 -1.56 9.29
C PHE A 14 9.63 -0.03 9.41
N GLU A 15 10.63 0.49 10.10
CA GLU A 15 10.71 1.93 10.35
C GLU A 15 10.90 2.70 9.05
N GLN A 16 11.76 2.20 8.19
CA GLN A 16 12.00 2.84 6.91
C GLN A 16 10.74 2.85 6.06
N ALA A 17 10.04 1.72 6.01
CA ALA A 17 8.81 1.61 5.24
C ALA A 17 7.73 2.54 5.80
N TYR A 18 7.64 2.63 7.11
CA TYR A 18 6.71 3.53 7.76
C TYR A 18 6.97 4.99 7.36
N ASN A 19 8.23 5.39 7.37
CA ASN A 19 8.60 6.75 7.02
C ASN A 19 8.27 7.06 5.56
N ILE A 20 8.50 6.11 4.68
CA ILE A 20 8.16 6.28 3.27
C ILE A 20 6.65 6.47 3.10
N ALA A 21 5.86 5.67 3.79
CA ALA A 21 4.40 5.79 3.71
C ALA A 21 3.94 7.14 4.23
N GLU A 22 4.50 7.59 5.35
CA GLU A 22 4.11 8.87 5.92
C GLU A 22 4.49 10.02 5.00
N ASP A 23 5.63 9.93 4.32
CA ASP A 23 6.03 10.94 3.35
C ASP A 23 5.03 11.02 2.20
N TYR A 24 4.61 9.88 1.67
CA TYR A 24 3.61 9.88 0.60
C TYR A 24 2.29 10.47 1.07
N LYS A 25 1.85 10.09 2.27
CA LYS A 25 0.60 10.62 2.81
C LYS A 25 0.67 12.12 2.95
N SER A 26 1.81 12.62 3.43
CA SER A 26 2.00 14.04 3.64
C SER A 26 2.04 14.81 2.32
N MET A 27 2.71 14.25 1.32
CA MET A 27 2.87 14.93 0.03
C MET A 27 1.61 14.87 -0.84
N MET A 28 0.90 13.75 -0.79
CA MET A 28 -0.15 13.49 -1.77
C MET A 28 -1.56 13.71 -1.24
N SER A 29 -1.75 13.72 0.07
CA SER A 29 -3.10 13.90 0.63
C SER A 29 -3.56 15.35 0.48
N THR A 30 -4.82 15.50 0.10
CA THR A 30 -5.46 16.81 -0.03
C THR A 30 -6.85 16.70 0.58
N GLN A 31 -7.66 17.76 0.46
CA GLN A 31 -9.03 17.72 0.93
C GLN A 31 -9.85 16.66 0.20
N ASP A 32 -9.55 16.47 -1.07
CA ASP A 32 -10.32 15.56 -1.92
C ASP A 32 -9.69 14.17 -2.03
N GLU A 33 -8.45 14.03 -1.59
CA GLU A 33 -7.72 12.78 -1.78
C GLU A 33 -7.10 12.35 -0.46
N GLN A 34 -7.49 11.19 0.04
CA GLN A 34 -6.92 10.61 1.25
C GLN A 34 -6.02 9.45 0.88
N TRP A 35 -4.86 9.40 1.50
CA TRP A 35 -3.92 8.29 1.30
C TRP A 35 -3.82 7.48 2.57
N VAL A 36 -3.92 6.17 2.43
CA VAL A 36 -3.98 5.22 3.54
C VAL A 36 -2.87 4.19 3.34
N SER A 37 -2.21 3.80 4.41
CA SER A 37 -1.18 2.77 4.33
C SER A 37 -1.53 1.59 5.22
N ALA A 38 -0.76 0.51 5.07
CA ALA A 38 -0.91 -0.66 5.92
C ALA A 38 -0.72 -0.31 7.39
N PHE A 39 0.11 0.68 7.67
CA PHE A 39 0.41 1.06 9.06
C PHE A 39 -0.78 1.73 9.76
N ASP A 40 -1.75 2.18 8.98
CA ASP A 40 -2.96 2.77 9.57
C ASP A 40 -3.90 1.70 10.11
N VAL A 41 -3.78 0.47 9.62
CA VAL A 41 -4.70 -0.60 10.00
C VAL A 41 -4.04 -1.78 10.68
N VAL A 42 -2.71 -1.89 10.60
CA VAL A 42 -1.94 -2.92 11.28
C VAL A 42 -1.12 -2.26 12.37
N PRO A 43 -1.51 -2.43 13.63
CA PRO A 43 -0.90 -1.65 14.72
C PRO A 43 0.54 -2.01 15.05
N CYS A 44 0.97 -3.21 14.72
CA CYS A 44 2.33 -3.60 15.04
C CYS A 44 2.86 -4.61 14.03
N VAL A 45 4.18 -4.65 13.93
CA VAL A 45 4.86 -5.53 12.97
C VAL A 45 4.75 -7.00 13.38
N ASP A 46 4.48 -7.26 14.65
CA ASP A 46 4.41 -8.62 15.17
C ASP A 46 3.03 -9.25 15.07
N ALA A 47 2.08 -8.56 14.48
CA ALA A 47 0.74 -9.09 14.32
C ALA A 47 0.78 -10.38 13.51
N PRO A 48 -0.10 -11.36 13.81
CA PRO A 48 -0.16 -12.59 13.01
C PRO A 48 -0.41 -12.29 11.54
N LEU A 49 0.24 -13.09 10.69
CA LEU A 49 0.15 -12.85 9.25
C LEU A 49 -1.29 -12.83 8.72
N PRO A 50 -2.16 -13.78 9.10
CA PRO A 50 -3.55 -13.71 8.60
C PRO A 50 -4.26 -12.43 9.02
N TYR A 51 -3.99 -11.95 10.21
CA TYR A 51 -4.57 -10.70 10.69
C TYR A 51 -4.08 -9.53 9.84
N MET A 52 -2.77 -9.47 9.59
CA MET A 52 -2.20 -8.40 8.80
C MET A 52 -2.75 -8.39 7.38
N VAL A 53 -2.81 -9.55 6.75
CA VAL A 53 -3.31 -9.65 5.39
C VAL A 53 -4.77 -9.22 5.33
N SER A 54 -5.60 -9.72 6.25
CA SER A 54 -7.02 -9.38 6.28
C SER A 54 -7.25 -7.88 6.44
N ARG A 55 -6.53 -7.26 7.36
CA ARG A 55 -6.69 -5.84 7.60
C ARG A 55 -6.24 -5.00 6.41
N ARG A 56 -5.15 -5.41 5.79
CA ARG A 56 -4.63 -4.69 4.63
C ARG A 56 -5.57 -4.79 3.45
N ILE A 57 -6.11 -5.99 3.19
CA ILE A 57 -7.07 -6.17 2.09
C ILE A 57 -8.34 -5.38 2.37
N GLU A 58 -8.82 -5.41 3.60
CA GLU A 58 -10.01 -4.64 3.97
C GLU A 58 -9.82 -3.15 3.68
N ALA A 59 -8.68 -2.61 4.07
CA ALA A 59 -8.38 -1.20 3.83
C ALA A 59 -8.32 -0.89 2.34
N LEU A 60 -7.68 -1.78 1.58
CA LEU A 60 -7.55 -1.62 0.14
C LEU A 60 -8.91 -1.58 -0.54
N LEU A 61 -9.83 -2.45 -0.12
CA LEU A 61 -11.15 -2.52 -0.74
C LEU A 61 -12.01 -1.30 -0.45
N GLN A 62 -11.67 -0.54 0.56
CA GLN A 62 -12.36 0.71 0.86
C GLN A 62 -11.81 1.89 0.07
N CYS A 63 -10.78 1.66 -0.72
CA CYS A 63 -10.15 2.70 -1.51
C CYS A 63 -10.55 2.57 -2.97
N ASP A 64 -10.36 3.66 -3.72
CA ASP A 64 -10.66 3.68 -5.14
C ASP A 64 -9.44 3.33 -5.98
N THR A 65 -8.27 3.67 -5.47
CA THR A 65 -7.00 3.51 -6.17
C THR A 65 -6.00 2.80 -5.27
N VAL A 66 -5.15 2.00 -5.88
CA VAL A 66 -4.04 1.35 -5.18
C VAL A 66 -2.75 1.82 -5.83
N TYR A 67 -1.85 2.32 -5.00
CA TYR A 67 -0.56 2.81 -5.46
C TYR A 67 0.53 1.82 -5.05
N MET A 68 1.10 1.14 -6.04
CA MET A 68 2.08 0.07 -5.81
C MET A 68 3.47 0.67 -5.74
N LEU A 69 4.11 0.56 -4.59
CA LEU A 69 5.46 1.07 -4.43
C LEU A 69 6.48 0.09 -4.99
N LYS A 70 7.67 0.61 -5.27
CA LYS A 70 8.75 -0.16 -5.84
C LYS A 70 9.03 -1.41 -4.99
N GLY A 71 9.25 -2.54 -5.66
CA GLY A 71 9.49 -3.79 -4.98
C GLY A 71 8.25 -4.64 -4.77
N TRP A 72 7.08 -4.14 -5.16
CA TRP A 72 5.84 -4.86 -4.93
C TRP A 72 5.83 -6.25 -5.58
N ASN A 73 6.51 -6.39 -6.70
CA ASN A 73 6.47 -7.64 -7.47
C ASN A 73 7.29 -8.77 -6.85
N THR A 74 8.02 -8.49 -5.79
CA THR A 74 8.76 -9.51 -5.06
C THR A 74 8.17 -9.78 -3.68
N ASP A 75 7.08 -9.13 -3.34
CA ASP A 75 6.45 -9.25 -2.02
C ASP A 75 5.10 -9.94 -2.17
N LYS A 76 4.92 -11.05 -1.48
CA LYS A 76 3.71 -11.87 -1.62
C LYS A 76 2.43 -11.11 -1.28
N ILE A 77 2.49 -10.28 -0.25
CA ILE A 77 1.30 -9.56 0.18
C ILE A 77 0.96 -8.46 -0.82
N CYS A 78 1.97 -7.77 -1.34
CA CYS A 78 1.73 -6.76 -2.37
C CYS A 78 1.13 -7.37 -3.63
N ILE A 79 1.62 -8.54 -4.02
CA ILE A 79 1.08 -9.25 -5.17
C ILE A 79 -0.39 -9.60 -4.92
N LEU A 80 -0.70 -10.07 -3.72
CA LEU A 80 -2.07 -10.39 -3.35
C LEU A 80 -2.95 -9.15 -3.35
N GLU A 81 -2.43 -8.04 -2.86
CA GLU A 81 -3.16 -6.78 -2.86
C GLU A 81 -3.46 -6.32 -4.27
N ARG A 82 -2.51 -6.47 -5.17
CA ARG A 82 -2.71 -6.12 -6.56
C ARG A 82 -3.80 -6.98 -7.19
N GLU A 83 -3.79 -8.30 -6.90
CA GLU A 83 -4.81 -9.21 -7.40
C GLU A 83 -6.19 -8.82 -6.91
N ALA A 84 -6.30 -8.48 -5.63
CA ALA A 84 -7.57 -8.04 -5.07
C ALA A 84 -8.06 -6.78 -5.76
N ALA A 85 -7.15 -5.83 -5.98
CA ALA A 85 -7.50 -4.58 -6.64
C ALA A 85 -8.03 -4.83 -8.05
N LEU A 86 -7.38 -5.73 -8.79
CA LEU A 86 -7.82 -6.07 -10.13
C LEU A 86 -9.20 -6.70 -10.12
N ARG A 87 -9.44 -7.63 -9.20
CA ARG A 87 -10.71 -8.35 -9.15
C ARG A 87 -11.87 -7.45 -8.77
N PHE A 88 -11.61 -6.40 -8.01
CA PHE A 88 -12.67 -5.51 -7.55
C PHE A 88 -12.68 -4.17 -8.27
N GLY A 89 -12.00 -4.13 -9.41
CA GLY A 89 -12.10 -2.97 -10.31
C GLY A 89 -11.46 -1.70 -9.82
N LYS A 90 -10.45 -1.80 -8.95
CA LYS A 90 -9.75 -0.61 -8.49
C LYS A 90 -8.75 -0.13 -9.52
N THR A 91 -8.47 1.16 -9.50
CA THR A 91 -7.42 1.73 -10.35
C THR A 91 -6.07 1.43 -9.72
N ILE A 92 -5.11 0.97 -10.53
CA ILE A 92 -3.78 0.65 -10.02
C ILE A 92 -2.76 1.57 -10.65
N LYS A 93 -1.94 2.19 -9.81
CA LYS A 93 -0.84 3.05 -10.25
C LYS A 93 0.46 2.52 -9.66
N TYR A 94 1.57 2.84 -10.32
CA TYR A 94 2.89 2.34 -9.93
C TYR A 94 3.86 3.48 -9.71
N GLU A 95 4.68 3.34 -8.67
CA GLU A 95 5.56 4.40 -8.22
C GLU A 95 6.58 4.84 -9.25
N GLU A 96 7.26 3.89 -9.85
CA GLU A 96 8.41 4.24 -10.69
C GLU A 96 8.11 4.15 -12.18
N SER A 97 6.87 4.27 -12.55
CA SER A 97 6.51 4.16 -13.96
C SER A 97 7.29 5.14 -14.82
N HIS A 98 7.57 6.32 -14.31
CA HIS A 98 8.32 7.32 -15.08
C HIS A 98 9.79 6.95 -15.24
N GLU A 99 10.33 6.14 -14.34
CA GLU A 99 11.72 5.74 -14.42
C GLU A 99 11.97 4.78 -15.58
N ASN A 100 10.96 4.03 -15.92
CA ASN A 100 11.07 3.04 -16.99
C ASN A 100 11.08 3.69 -18.35
N LEU A 101 10.81 4.96 -18.42
CA LEU A 101 10.77 5.68 -19.68
C LEU A 101 12.11 6.29 -20.04
N SER A 102 13.00 6.31 -19.10
CA SER A 102 14.30 6.90 -19.34
C SER A 102 15.31 5.92 -19.87
#